data_dada0e4afd556c44616afb55ce0cb540
#
_entry.id   dada0e4afd556c44616afb55ce0cb540
#
_cell.length_a   1.000
_cell.length_b   1.000
_cell.length_c   1.000
_cell.angle_alpha   90.00
_cell.angle_beta   90.00
_cell.angle_gamma   90.00
#
_symmetry.space_group_name_H-M   'P 1'
#
loop_
_entity.id
_entity.type
_entity.pdbx_description
1 polymer ?
#
loop_
_entity_poly.entity_id
_entity_poly.type
_entity_poly.pdbx_seq_one_letter_code
_entity_poly.pdbx_strand_id
1 'polypeptide(L)'
;MHEVETMAYAGDVPWHGLGKQVSHTMTPQEMLEAAGLDWKVSKRPAYTSQQAFTQNLYDPTEEGFMHIPDQYFICRDSDNSVLSHCGSSYVPFQNDEVMRFFKKFTDAGKMQMETAGSLKMGKNIWGLAKITGDFPLAGGDQISGYMLLNNSHQVGKAMTIMLTPIRVVCNNTLTLALQQEGTRFRVPHLQMFDEQIAKAAEQALGISESAMQNFKQQADFLSSTKASTSDVEHYVANLFQPSLIPERTKATDKLPPLRDELKNTA
;
A
#
# COMPACT_ATOMS: atom_id res chain seq x y z
N MET A 1 -8.73 -1.55 12.13
CA MET A 1 -8.62 -2.99 11.86
C MET A 1 -7.46 -3.20 10.89
N HIS A 2 -6.54 -4.15 11.15
CA HIS A 2 -5.29 -4.31 10.35
C HIS A 2 -5.55 -4.82 8.93
N GLU A 3 -6.64 -5.59 8.70
CA GLU A 3 -7.08 -6.20 7.42
C GLU A 3 -6.00 -7.05 6.70
N VAL A 4 -4.96 -7.48 7.43
CA VAL A 4 -3.91 -8.35 6.90
C VAL A 4 -4.47 -9.75 6.73
N GLU A 5 -4.30 -10.33 5.54
CA GLU A 5 -4.58 -11.73 5.25
C GLU A 5 -3.31 -12.56 5.43
N THR A 6 -2.26 -12.21 4.69
CA THR A 6 -0.94 -12.85 4.79
C THR A 6 0.14 -11.79 4.72
N MET A 7 1.29 -12.03 5.34
CA MET A 7 2.46 -11.18 5.19
C MET A 7 3.75 -11.87 5.63
N ALA A 8 4.87 -11.37 5.12
CA ALA A 8 6.21 -11.60 5.66
C ALA A 8 6.87 -10.26 5.98
N TYR A 9 7.79 -10.27 6.96
CA TYR A 9 8.53 -9.09 7.38
C TYR A 9 9.96 -9.44 7.78
N ALA A 10 10.90 -8.55 7.46
CA ALA A 10 12.24 -8.57 8.00
C ALA A 10 12.34 -7.55 9.16
N GLY A 11 13.27 -7.78 10.06
CA GLY A 11 13.49 -6.89 11.22
C GLY A 11 12.41 -7.01 12.30
N ASP A 12 11.93 -5.86 12.80
CA ASP A 12 11.05 -5.80 13.96
C ASP A 12 9.67 -6.40 13.72
N VAL A 13 9.17 -7.09 14.74
CA VAL A 13 7.82 -7.68 14.72
C VAL A 13 6.79 -6.56 14.61
N PRO A 14 5.86 -6.63 13.63
CA PRO A 14 4.75 -5.68 13.54
C PRO A 14 3.91 -5.66 14.81
N TRP A 15 3.34 -4.51 15.16
CA TRP A 15 2.56 -4.31 16.38
C TRP A 15 1.39 -5.29 16.58
N HIS A 16 0.85 -5.84 15.50
CA HIS A 16 -0.25 -6.81 15.53
C HIS A 16 0.24 -8.28 15.64
N GLY A 17 1.54 -8.53 15.59
CA GLY A 17 2.12 -9.87 15.74
C GLY A 17 1.86 -10.86 14.60
N LEU A 18 1.29 -10.40 13.47
CA LEU A 18 0.98 -11.26 12.33
C LEU A 18 2.14 -11.31 11.35
N GLY A 19 2.18 -12.41 10.59
CA GLY A 19 3.14 -12.61 9.51
C GLY A 19 4.30 -13.52 9.86
N LYS A 20 5.07 -13.86 8.85
CA LYS A 20 6.27 -14.71 8.95
C LYS A 20 7.51 -13.82 9.01
N GLN A 21 8.31 -13.97 10.05
CA GLN A 21 9.61 -13.30 10.13
C GLN A 21 10.59 -13.96 9.17
N VAL A 22 11.35 -13.13 8.45
CA VAL A 22 12.31 -13.56 7.43
C VAL A 22 13.63 -12.79 7.54
N SER A 23 14.65 -13.21 6.79
CA SER A 23 15.93 -12.50 6.72
C SER A 23 15.85 -11.25 5.83
N HIS A 24 16.62 -10.22 6.16
CA HIS A 24 16.84 -9.05 5.29
C HIS A 24 17.58 -9.37 3.97
N THR A 25 18.16 -10.57 3.87
CA THR A 25 18.91 -11.01 2.66
C THR A 25 18.00 -11.67 1.62
N MET A 26 16.69 -11.76 1.88
CA MET A 26 15.75 -12.36 0.92
C MET A 26 15.67 -11.56 -0.37
N THR A 27 15.60 -12.28 -1.47
CA THR A 27 15.26 -11.75 -2.78
C THR A 27 13.77 -11.36 -2.82
N PRO A 28 13.34 -10.49 -3.74
CA PRO A 28 11.92 -10.18 -3.91
C PRO A 28 11.04 -11.40 -4.16
N GLN A 29 11.55 -12.43 -4.86
CA GLN A 29 10.84 -13.68 -5.10
C GLN A 29 10.65 -14.49 -3.82
N GLU A 30 11.71 -14.67 -3.02
CA GLU A 30 11.63 -15.36 -1.73
C GLU A 30 10.70 -14.62 -0.75
N MET A 31 10.71 -13.28 -0.76
CA MET A 31 9.79 -12.46 0.05
C MET A 31 8.34 -12.67 -0.40
N LEU A 32 8.07 -12.71 -1.71
CA LEU A 32 6.75 -12.96 -2.28
C LEU A 32 6.21 -14.33 -1.80
N GLU A 33 7.02 -15.39 -1.91
CA GLU A 33 6.66 -16.74 -1.47
C GLU A 33 6.46 -16.81 0.05
N ALA A 34 7.36 -16.19 0.82
CA ALA A 34 7.24 -16.15 2.28
C ALA A 34 5.99 -15.41 2.75
N ALA A 35 5.55 -14.39 2.01
CA ALA A 35 4.34 -13.64 2.26
C ALA A 35 3.06 -14.34 1.76
N GLY A 36 3.17 -15.51 1.09
CA GLY A 36 2.03 -16.23 0.52
C GLY A 36 1.36 -15.48 -0.62
N LEU A 37 2.14 -14.83 -1.48
CA LEU A 37 1.68 -14.02 -2.62
C LEU A 37 1.94 -14.69 -3.98
N ASP A 38 2.35 -15.95 -4.00
CA ASP A 38 2.73 -16.72 -5.20
C ASP A 38 1.55 -17.20 -6.05
N TRP A 39 0.33 -16.80 -5.67
CA TRP A 39 -0.88 -17.08 -6.45
C TRP A 39 -1.02 -16.15 -7.68
N LYS A 40 -1.71 -16.67 -8.68
CA LYS A 40 -2.00 -15.95 -9.93
C LYS A 40 -3.42 -15.38 -9.93
N VAL A 41 -3.62 -14.41 -10.82
CA VAL A 41 -4.90 -13.74 -11.03
C VAL A 41 -5.33 -13.95 -12.48
N SER A 42 -6.55 -14.45 -12.68
CA SER A 42 -7.15 -14.60 -14.00
C SER A 42 -8.39 -13.73 -14.16
N LYS A 43 -8.65 -13.36 -15.43
CA LYS A 43 -9.87 -12.69 -15.83
C LYS A 43 -10.82 -13.75 -16.41
N ARG A 44 -11.98 -13.95 -15.76
CA ARG A 44 -12.96 -14.96 -16.12
C ARG A 44 -14.27 -14.31 -16.59
N PRO A 45 -14.92 -14.81 -17.67
CA PRO A 45 -16.18 -14.25 -18.15
C PRO A 45 -17.25 -14.25 -17.05
N ALA A 46 -18.08 -13.22 -17.04
CA ALA A 46 -19.23 -13.14 -16.14
C ALA A 46 -20.47 -13.76 -16.80
N TYR A 47 -21.24 -14.49 -16.00
CA TYR A 47 -22.49 -15.12 -16.43
C TYR A 47 -23.62 -14.71 -15.50
N THR A 48 -24.84 -14.66 -16.03
CA THR A 48 -26.07 -14.53 -15.27
C THR A 48 -26.97 -15.74 -15.48
N SER A 49 -27.78 -16.09 -14.48
CA SER A 49 -28.77 -17.14 -14.63
C SER A 49 -29.99 -16.63 -15.40
N GLN A 50 -30.46 -17.32 -16.42
CA GLN A 50 -31.72 -17.03 -17.10
C GLN A 50 -32.93 -17.21 -16.18
N GLN A 51 -32.81 -18.02 -15.13
CA GLN A 51 -33.88 -18.35 -14.22
C GLN A 51 -34.15 -17.27 -13.14
N ALA A 52 -33.37 -16.20 -13.06
CA ALA A 52 -33.62 -15.11 -12.13
C ALA A 52 -34.99 -14.44 -12.31
N PHE A 53 -35.69 -14.72 -13.44
CA PHE A 53 -37.03 -14.23 -13.75
C PHE A 53 -38.13 -15.30 -13.68
N THR A 54 -37.81 -16.57 -13.41
CA THR A 54 -38.80 -17.65 -13.26
C THR A 54 -38.63 -18.32 -11.90
N GLN A 55 -39.71 -18.52 -11.18
CA GLN A 55 -39.79 -18.87 -9.75
C GLN A 55 -39.22 -20.25 -9.32
N ASN A 56 -38.42 -20.92 -10.13
CA ASN A 56 -37.81 -22.21 -9.77
C ASN A 56 -36.30 -22.12 -9.70
N LEU A 57 -35.81 -21.93 -8.48
CA LEU A 57 -34.45 -21.56 -8.12
C LEU A 57 -33.42 -22.69 -8.07
N TYR A 58 -33.71 -23.91 -8.54
CA TYR A 58 -32.83 -25.05 -8.32
C TYR A 58 -32.79 -26.06 -9.49
N ASP A 59 -32.09 -25.70 -10.55
CA ASP A 59 -31.42 -26.69 -11.40
C ASP A 59 -30.14 -26.03 -12.01
N PRO A 60 -28.94 -26.42 -11.58
CA PRO A 60 -27.69 -25.88 -12.12
C PRO A 60 -27.22 -26.65 -13.36
N THR A 61 -28.12 -27.03 -14.26
CA THR A 61 -27.71 -27.59 -15.55
C THR A 61 -27.10 -26.49 -16.43
N GLU A 62 -26.05 -26.80 -17.18
CA GLU A 62 -25.25 -25.88 -18.01
C GLU A 62 -26.08 -25.02 -18.98
N GLU A 63 -27.31 -25.39 -19.25
CA GLU A 63 -28.23 -24.70 -20.16
C GLU A 63 -28.87 -23.43 -19.59
N GLY A 64 -28.67 -23.11 -18.31
CA GLY A 64 -29.31 -21.99 -17.63
C GLY A 64 -28.48 -20.69 -17.48
N PHE A 65 -27.24 -20.67 -17.96
CA PHE A 65 -26.36 -19.52 -17.81
C PHE A 65 -26.17 -18.75 -19.12
N MET A 66 -26.29 -17.43 -19.05
CA MET A 66 -26.07 -16.52 -20.17
C MET A 66 -24.83 -15.70 -19.90
N HIS A 67 -23.90 -15.68 -20.84
CA HIS A 67 -22.72 -14.82 -20.78
C HIS A 67 -23.13 -13.34 -20.84
N ILE A 68 -22.55 -12.54 -19.94
CA ILE A 68 -22.75 -11.08 -19.93
C ILE A 68 -21.64 -10.48 -20.80
N PRO A 69 -21.97 -9.85 -21.95
CA PRO A 69 -20.97 -9.27 -22.84
C PRO A 69 -20.10 -8.23 -22.11
N ASP A 70 -18.79 -8.24 -22.39
CA ASP A 70 -17.80 -7.29 -21.87
C ASP A 70 -17.69 -7.21 -20.33
N GLN A 71 -18.24 -8.20 -19.62
CA GLN A 71 -18.12 -8.29 -18.17
C GLN A 71 -17.30 -9.51 -17.76
N TYR A 72 -16.40 -9.29 -16.81
CA TYR A 72 -15.48 -10.31 -16.32
C TYR A 72 -15.32 -10.19 -14.81
N PHE A 73 -14.96 -11.29 -14.16
CA PHE A 73 -14.50 -11.33 -12.80
C PHE A 73 -12.96 -11.45 -12.76
N ILE A 74 -12.34 -10.75 -11.85
CA ILE A 74 -10.94 -10.91 -11.49
C ILE A 74 -10.91 -11.95 -10.37
N CYS A 75 -10.33 -13.11 -10.65
CA CYS A 75 -10.31 -14.23 -9.72
C CYS A 75 -8.88 -14.58 -9.31
N ARG A 76 -8.70 -14.92 -8.05
CA ARG A 76 -7.50 -15.57 -7.55
C ARG A 76 -7.55 -17.05 -7.90
N ASP A 77 -6.53 -17.56 -8.59
CA ASP A 77 -6.57 -18.92 -9.15
C ASP A 77 -6.38 -20.01 -8.08
N SER A 78 -5.73 -19.70 -6.96
CA SER A 78 -5.44 -20.68 -5.90
C SER A 78 -6.69 -21.21 -5.17
N ASP A 79 -7.73 -20.37 -5.04
CA ASP A 79 -8.95 -20.67 -4.29
C ASP A 79 -10.26 -20.29 -5.00
N ASN A 80 -10.15 -19.81 -6.25
CA ASN A 80 -11.25 -19.31 -7.07
C ASN A 80 -12.02 -18.12 -6.46
N SER A 81 -11.45 -17.41 -5.48
CA SER A 81 -12.09 -16.25 -4.88
C SER A 81 -12.20 -15.09 -5.88
N VAL A 82 -13.35 -14.41 -5.87
CA VAL A 82 -13.60 -13.24 -6.70
C VAL A 82 -13.05 -12.00 -5.99
N LEU A 83 -12.03 -11.38 -6.58
CA LEU A 83 -11.41 -10.17 -6.04
C LEU A 83 -12.16 -8.91 -6.46
N SER A 84 -12.62 -8.85 -7.72
CA SER A 84 -13.36 -7.72 -8.29
C SER A 84 -14.08 -8.13 -9.57
N HIS A 85 -14.84 -7.21 -10.18
CA HIS A 85 -15.36 -7.34 -11.53
C HIS A 85 -14.69 -6.28 -12.43
N CYS A 86 -14.65 -6.51 -13.74
CA CYS A 86 -14.01 -5.59 -14.68
C CYS A 86 -14.60 -5.71 -16.11
N GLY A 87 -14.31 -4.69 -16.92
CA GLY A 87 -14.58 -4.73 -18.36
C GLY A 87 -13.49 -5.44 -19.16
N SER A 88 -13.68 -5.51 -20.48
CA SER A 88 -12.77 -6.19 -21.42
C SER A 88 -11.37 -5.57 -21.44
N SER A 89 -11.23 -4.27 -21.26
CA SER A 89 -9.94 -3.55 -21.31
C SER A 89 -9.04 -3.74 -20.10
N TYR A 90 -9.54 -4.31 -18.99
CA TYR A 90 -8.74 -4.51 -17.80
C TYR A 90 -7.68 -5.62 -18.01
N VAL A 91 -6.45 -5.33 -17.66
CA VAL A 91 -5.32 -6.28 -17.67
C VAL A 91 -4.82 -6.47 -16.24
N PRO A 92 -5.00 -7.66 -15.64
CA PRO A 92 -4.51 -7.91 -14.28
C PRO A 92 -2.98 -7.97 -14.27
N PHE A 93 -2.35 -7.29 -13.32
CA PHE A 93 -0.92 -7.44 -13.05
C PHE A 93 -0.72 -8.63 -12.11
N GLN A 94 0.21 -9.51 -12.46
CA GLN A 94 0.55 -10.66 -11.62
C GLN A 94 1.43 -10.23 -10.44
N ASN A 95 1.25 -10.88 -9.29
CA ASN A 95 1.99 -10.54 -8.08
C ASN A 95 3.51 -10.67 -8.26
N ASP A 96 3.97 -11.72 -8.94
CA ASP A 96 5.40 -11.94 -9.22
C ASP A 96 5.97 -10.94 -10.24
N GLU A 97 5.18 -10.50 -11.20
CA GLU A 97 5.60 -9.47 -12.17
C GLU A 97 5.88 -8.14 -11.46
N VAL A 98 4.95 -7.72 -10.60
CA VAL A 98 5.12 -6.45 -9.88
C VAL A 98 6.20 -6.52 -8.81
N MET A 99 6.36 -7.64 -8.10
CA MET A 99 7.42 -7.81 -7.12
C MET A 99 8.81 -7.87 -7.76
N ARG A 100 8.92 -8.36 -8.99
CA ARG A 100 10.16 -8.38 -9.76
C ARG A 100 10.74 -6.99 -10.01
N PHE A 101 9.92 -5.94 -9.91
CA PHE A 101 10.38 -4.55 -9.96
C PHE A 101 11.49 -4.25 -8.94
N PHE A 102 11.44 -4.83 -7.75
CA PHE A 102 12.48 -4.63 -6.73
C PHE A 102 13.83 -5.29 -7.04
N LYS A 103 13.82 -6.32 -7.91
CA LYS A 103 15.02 -7.17 -8.14
C LYS A 103 16.25 -6.35 -8.53
N LYS A 104 16.10 -5.39 -9.41
CA LYS A 104 17.20 -4.56 -9.89
C LYS A 104 17.86 -3.75 -8.77
N PHE A 105 17.06 -3.28 -7.81
CA PHE A 105 17.53 -2.48 -6.69
C PHE A 105 18.17 -3.33 -5.60
N THR A 106 17.61 -4.51 -5.35
CA THR A 106 18.16 -5.46 -4.39
C THR A 106 19.45 -6.09 -4.89
N ASP A 107 19.52 -6.47 -6.17
CA ASP A 107 20.75 -7.00 -6.79
C ASP A 107 21.88 -5.96 -6.79
N ALA A 108 21.55 -4.67 -6.91
CA ALA A 108 22.52 -3.58 -6.84
C ALA A 108 22.91 -3.19 -5.39
N GLY A 109 22.39 -3.86 -4.38
CA GLY A 109 22.62 -3.55 -2.96
C GLY A 109 22.05 -2.20 -2.49
N LYS A 110 21.19 -1.57 -3.30
CA LYS A 110 20.58 -0.26 -3.00
C LYS A 110 19.36 -0.36 -2.09
N MET A 111 18.74 -1.52 -2.03
CA MET A 111 17.54 -1.79 -1.23
C MET A 111 17.58 -3.21 -0.67
N GLN A 112 16.82 -3.42 0.41
CA GLN A 112 16.57 -4.74 1.00
C GLN A 112 15.08 -4.90 1.20
N MET A 113 14.55 -6.09 0.93
CA MET A 113 13.14 -6.36 1.17
C MET A 113 12.82 -6.22 2.66
N GLU A 114 11.77 -5.49 2.97
CA GLU A 114 11.37 -5.18 4.35
C GLU A 114 10.06 -5.88 4.73
N THR A 115 8.98 -5.64 3.98
CA THR A 115 7.71 -6.32 4.18
C THR A 115 7.04 -6.60 2.84
N ALA A 116 6.21 -7.64 2.81
CA ALA A 116 5.26 -7.87 1.74
C ALA A 116 4.02 -8.56 2.31
N GLY A 117 2.88 -8.40 1.65
CA GLY A 117 1.67 -9.07 2.12
C GLY A 117 0.43 -8.74 1.31
N SER A 118 -0.69 -9.31 1.75
CA SER A 118 -2.00 -9.13 1.17
C SER A 118 -3.00 -8.59 2.20
N LEU A 119 -3.89 -7.73 1.73
CA LEU A 119 -4.96 -7.09 2.47
C LEU A 119 -6.31 -7.39 1.83
N LYS A 120 -7.37 -7.35 2.65
CA LYS A 120 -8.76 -7.44 2.18
C LYS A 120 -9.00 -8.70 1.34
N MET A 121 -8.51 -9.83 1.83
CA MET A 121 -8.62 -11.13 1.15
C MET A 121 -8.05 -11.11 -0.28
N GLY A 122 -6.80 -10.66 -0.42
CA GLY A 122 -6.08 -10.62 -1.70
C GLY A 122 -6.42 -9.46 -2.62
N LYS A 123 -7.37 -8.58 -2.27
CA LYS A 123 -7.77 -7.44 -3.12
C LYS A 123 -6.68 -6.39 -3.28
N ASN A 124 -5.79 -6.25 -2.30
CA ASN A 124 -4.60 -5.41 -2.38
C ASN A 124 -3.39 -6.20 -1.94
N ILE A 125 -2.31 -6.11 -2.69
CA ILE A 125 -1.01 -6.60 -2.29
C ILE A 125 -0.04 -5.43 -2.18
N TRP A 126 0.94 -5.55 -1.28
CA TRP A 126 2.03 -4.59 -1.20
C TRP A 126 3.38 -5.30 -1.13
N GLY A 127 4.41 -4.62 -1.61
CA GLY A 127 5.81 -4.91 -1.37
C GLY A 127 6.48 -3.63 -0.87
N LEU A 128 7.33 -3.76 0.13
CA LEU A 128 8.10 -2.67 0.70
C LEU A 128 9.57 -3.06 0.75
N ALA A 129 10.43 -2.21 0.20
CA ALA A 129 11.86 -2.36 0.30
C ALA A 129 12.46 -1.17 1.07
N LYS A 130 13.31 -1.46 2.05
CA LYS A 130 14.09 -0.45 2.77
C LYS A 130 15.26 -0.01 1.90
N ILE A 131 15.45 1.30 1.78
CA ILE A 131 16.57 1.88 1.04
C ILE A 131 17.82 1.74 1.89
N THR A 132 18.90 1.25 1.29
CA THR A 132 20.17 1.08 1.99
C THR A 132 20.81 2.44 2.27
N GLY A 133 21.13 2.69 3.50
CA GLY A 133 21.68 3.95 3.99
C GLY A 133 20.73 4.59 4.99
N ASP A 134 21.20 4.76 6.21
CA ASP A 134 20.45 5.48 7.24
C ASP A 134 20.58 6.97 6.99
N PHE A 135 19.48 7.70 7.21
CA PHE A 135 19.46 9.15 7.15
C PHE A 135 19.53 9.70 8.58
N PRO A 136 20.77 10.04 9.09
CA PRO A 136 20.88 10.62 10.40
C PRO A 136 20.26 12.02 10.39
N LEU A 137 19.43 12.31 11.39
CA LEU A 137 18.87 13.63 11.64
C LEU A 137 19.78 14.44 12.58
N ALA A 138 19.59 15.74 12.59
CA ALA A 138 20.33 16.67 13.45
C ALA A 138 20.20 16.37 14.97
N GLY A 139 19.19 15.60 15.39
CA GLY A 139 18.96 15.15 16.78
C GLY A 139 19.59 13.80 17.15
N GLY A 140 20.29 13.13 16.21
CA GLY A 140 20.84 11.78 16.43
C GLY A 140 19.85 10.66 16.09
N ASP A 141 18.62 10.97 15.76
CA ASP A 141 17.64 10.01 15.28
C ASP A 141 17.95 9.54 13.85
N GLN A 142 17.52 8.34 13.51
CA GLN A 142 17.68 7.78 12.17
C GLN A 142 16.32 7.61 11.51
N ILE A 143 16.16 8.13 10.29
CA ILE A 143 14.98 7.87 9.47
C ILE A 143 15.32 6.84 8.41
N SER A 144 14.49 5.80 8.32
CA SER A 144 14.54 4.84 7.24
C SER A 144 13.64 5.29 6.09
N GLY A 145 14.17 5.28 4.87
CA GLY A 145 13.39 5.47 3.66
C GLY A 145 12.96 4.13 3.09
N TYR A 146 11.76 4.06 2.52
CA TYR A 146 11.24 2.86 1.89
C TYR A 146 10.71 3.17 0.50
N MET A 147 10.82 2.17 -0.38
CA MET A 147 10.07 2.13 -1.62
C MET A 147 8.88 1.21 -1.43
N LEU A 148 7.69 1.78 -1.59
CA LEU A 148 6.41 1.08 -1.55
C LEU A 148 5.93 0.80 -2.97
N LEU A 149 5.58 -0.46 -3.24
CA LEU A 149 4.77 -0.88 -4.37
C LEU A 149 3.44 -1.40 -3.82
N ASN A 150 2.34 -0.82 -4.28
CA ASN A 150 0.99 -1.29 -3.96
C ASN A 150 0.25 -1.64 -5.25
N ASN A 151 -0.16 -2.90 -5.39
CA ASN A 151 -0.97 -3.36 -6.49
C ASN A 151 -2.37 -3.73 -5.98
N SER A 152 -3.40 -3.18 -6.62
CA SER A 152 -4.79 -3.49 -6.30
C SER A 152 -5.44 -4.27 -7.42
N HIS A 153 -6.02 -5.42 -7.10
CA HIS A 153 -6.82 -6.21 -8.04
C HIS A 153 -8.26 -5.71 -8.16
N GLN A 154 -8.54 -4.50 -7.65
CA GLN A 154 -9.85 -3.88 -7.73
C GLN A 154 -9.93 -2.90 -8.91
N VAL A 155 -11.05 -2.92 -9.63
CA VAL A 155 -11.33 -1.97 -10.70
C VAL A 155 -11.32 -0.52 -10.17
N GLY A 156 -10.83 0.39 -10.99
CA GLY A 156 -10.70 1.80 -10.63
C GLY A 156 -9.50 2.12 -9.74
N LYS A 157 -8.70 1.13 -9.38
CA LYS A 157 -7.44 1.31 -8.65
C LYS A 157 -6.25 1.09 -9.60
N ALA A 158 -5.28 1.98 -9.54
CA ALA A 158 -4.02 1.83 -10.26
C ALA A 158 -2.98 1.20 -9.34
N MET A 159 -2.05 0.43 -9.91
CA MET A 159 -0.82 0.10 -9.21
C MET A 159 -0.06 1.40 -8.89
N THR A 160 0.51 1.49 -7.71
CA THR A 160 1.23 2.68 -7.25
C THR A 160 2.61 2.30 -6.76
N ILE A 161 3.63 3.02 -7.22
CA ILE A 161 4.99 2.94 -6.71
C ILE A 161 5.35 4.31 -6.15
N MET A 162 5.92 4.37 -4.95
CA MET A 162 6.29 5.64 -4.31
C MET A 162 7.37 5.45 -3.25
N LEU A 163 8.04 6.56 -2.91
CA LEU A 163 8.92 6.63 -1.75
C LEU A 163 8.10 7.05 -0.51
N THR A 164 8.40 6.47 0.64
CA THR A 164 7.72 6.77 1.90
C THR A 164 8.65 6.55 3.09
N PRO A 165 8.57 7.35 4.17
CA PRO A 165 9.22 7.04 5.44
C PRO A 165 8.41 6.06 6.30
N ILE A 166 7.25 5.60 5.82
CA ILE A 166 6.35 4.76 6.59
C ILE A 166 6.64 3.28 6.31
N ARG A 167 6.96 2.53 7.36
CA ARG A 167 7.03 1.07 7.30
C ARG A 167 5.62 0.49 7.21
N VAL A 168 5.26 0.01 6.02
CA VAL A 168 3.93 -0.55 5.76
C VAL A 168 3.85 -1.98 6.28
N VAL A 169 2.94 -2.22 7.22
CA VAL A 169 2.70 -3.54 7.85
C VAL A 169 1.22 -3.92 7.93
N CYS A 170 0.31 -3.00 7.59
CA CYS A 170 -1.13 -3.23 7.68
C CYS A 170 -1.89 -2.21 6.81
N ASN A 171 -3.23 -2.36 6.74
CA ASN A 171 -4.07 -1.43 5.96
C ASN A 171 -3.97 0.03 6.46
N ASN A 172 -3.83 0.25 7.77
CA ASN A 172 -3.73 1.62 8.31
C ASN A 172 -2.44 2.29 7.84
N THR A 173 -1.29 1.62 7.97
CA THR A 173 0.01 2.15 7.52
C THR A 173 0.10 2.26 6.00
N LEU A 174 -0.54 1.36 5.24
CA LEU A 174 -0.66 1.49 3.78
C LEU A 174 -1.49 2.72 3.41
N THR A 175 -2.64 2.93 4.04
CA THR A 175 -3.49 4.09 3.80
C THR A 175 -2.74 5.39 4.11
N LEU A 176 -2.05 5.44 5.23
CA LEU A 176 -1.25 6.60 5.62
C LEU A 176 -0.13 6.88 4.61
N ALA A 177 0.60 5.85 4.15
CA ALA A 177 1.62 6.00 3.12
C ALA A 177 1.02 6.52 1.79
N LEU A 178 -0.11 5.97 1.36
CA LEU A 178 -0.78 6.38 0.12
C LEU A 178 -1.42 7.78 0.19
N GLN A 179 -1.65 8.33 1.37
CA GLN A 179 -2.18 9.69 1.56
C GLN A 179 -1.07 10.75 1.61
N GLN A 180 0.18 10.37 1.83
CA GLN A 180 1.28 11.33 1.86
C GLN A 180 1.38 12.09 0.54
N GLU A 181 1.71 13.38 0.64
CA GLU A 181 2.13 14.17 -0.50
C GLU A 181 3.52 13.71 -0.95
N GLY A 182 3.76 13.69 -2.26
CA GLY A 182 5.05 13.30 -2.82
C GLY A 182 4.93 12.68 -4.21
N THR A 183 6.08 12.44 -4.81
CA THR A 183 6.15 11.83 -6.14
C THR A 183 5.71 10.37 -6.05
N ARG A 184 4.69 10.06 -6.83
CA ARG A 184 4.18 8.69 -7.00
C ARG A 184 3.99 8.37 -8.47
N PHE A 185 4.35 7.17 -8.83
CA PHE A 185 4.12 6.64 -10.16
C PHE A 185 2.90 5.72 -10.13
N ARG A 186 1.92 5.97 -10.99
CA ARG A 186 0.69 5.20 -11.07
C ARG A 186 0.54 4.55 -12.44
N VAL A 187 0.26 3.26 -12.44
CA VAL A 187 0.04 2.47 -13.65
C VAL A 187 -1.37 1.92 -13.65
N PRO A 188 -2.24 2.36 -14.57
CA PRO A 188 -3.57 1.79 -14.70
C PRO A 188 -3.48 0.37 -15.28
N HIS A 189 -4.43 -0.48 -14.94
CA HIS A 189 -4.55 -1.86 -15.43
C HIS A 189 -5.13 -1.93 -16.86
N LEU A 190 -4.47 -1.24 -17.82
CA LEU A 190 -4.87 -1.17 -19.22
C LEU A 190 -3.85 -1.79 -20.17
N GLN A 191 -2.69 -2.17 -19.66
CA GLN A 191 -1.58 -2.78 -20.39
C GLN A 191 -0.81 -3.70 -19.44
N MET A 192 0.03 -4.57 -19.98
CA MET A 192 0.88 -5.44 -19.14
C MET A 192 1.95 -4.62 -18.42
N PHE A 193 2.32 -5.06 -17.21
CA PHE A 193 3.45 -4.47 -16.48
C PHE A 193 4.76 -5.02 -17.06
N ASP A 194 5.41 -4.23 -17.91
CA ASP A 194 6.63 -4.59 -18.62
C ASP A 194 7.87 -3.79 -18.16
N GLU A 195 8.99 -4.06 -18.77
CA GLU A 195 10.26 -3.39 -18.46
C GLU A 195 10.25 -1.89 -18.82
N GLN A 196 9.44 -1.46 -19.78
CA GLN A 196 9.32 -0.05 -20.15
C GLN A 196 8.61 0.74 -19.06
N ILE A 197 7.53 0.17 -18.49
CA ILE A 197 6.83 0.75 -17.32
C ILE A 197 7.75 0.80 -16.11
N ALA A 198 8.52 -0.25 -15.85
CA ALA A 198 9.48 -0.27 -14.76
C ALA A 198 10.55 0.83 -14.90
N LYS A 199 11.10 1.03 -16.10
CA LYS A 199 12.04 2.14 -16.38
C LYS A 199 11.39 3.52 -16.23
N ALA A 200 10.15 3.68 -16.70
CA ALA A 200 9.41 4.94 -16.52
C ALA A 200 9.15 5.24 -15.04
N ALA A 201 8.84 4.23 -14.24
CA ALA A 201 8.69 4.37 -12.79
C ALA A 201 10.00 4.80 -12.12
N GLU A 202 11.13 4.19 -12.47
CA GLU A 202 12.47 4.57 -11.98
C GLU A 202 12.78 6.04 -12.26
N GLN A 203 12.51 6.49 -13.49
CA GLN A 203 12.75 7.87 -13.91
C GLN A 203 11.82 8.87 -13.19
N ALA A 204 10.52 8.53 -13.09
CA ALA A 204 9.52 9.41 -12.47
C ALA A 204 9.74 9.58 -10.96
N LEU A 205 10.17 8.53 -10.29
CA LEU A 205 10.46 8.58 -8.85
C LEU A 205 11.79 9.27 -8.55
N GLY A 206 12.59 9.57 -9.59
CA GLY A 206 13.92 10.16 -9.38
C GLY A 206 14.70 9.32 -8.38
N ILE A 207 14.72 7.98 -8.54
CA ILE A 207 15.49 7.07 -7.69
C ILE A 207 16.98 7.32 -7.92
N SER A 208 17.30 8.57 -8.05
CA SER A 208 18.62 9.15 -8.08
C SER A 208 18.93 9.69 -6.68
N GLU A 209 20.19 9.83 -6.38
CA GLU A 209 20.70 10.51 -5.18
C GLU A 209 19.98 11.81 -4.83
N SER A 210 19.44 12.54 -5.82
CA SER A 210 18.77 13.83 -5.62
C SER A 210 17.45 13.74 -4.83
N ALA A 211 16.61 12.73 -5.07
CA ALA A 211 15.36 12.57 -4.31
C ALA A 211 15.63 12.25 -2.84
N MET A 212 16.66 11.45 -2.59
CA MET A 212 17.10 11.10 -1.24
C MET A 212 17.75 12.28 -0.52
N GLN A 213 18.53 13.10 -1.23
CA GLN A 213 19.11 14.33 -0.68
C GLN A 213 18.02 15.35 -0.31
N ASN A 214 16.99 15.53 -1.15
CA ASN A 214 15.87 16.41 -0.84
C ASN A 214 15.10 15.94 0.40
N PHE A 215 14.85 14.64 0.51
CA PHE A 215 14.21 14.07 1.69
C PHE A 215 15.04 14.31 2.95
N LYS A 216 16.37 14.08 2.89
CA LYS A 216 17.28 14.37 4.00
C LYS A 216 17.27 15.84 4.39
N GLN A 217 17.32 16.75 3.42
CA GLN A 217 17.27 18.19 3.69
C GLN A 217 15.97 18.62 4.40
N GLN A 218 14.83 18.07 3.99
CA GLN A 218 13.55 18.32 4.65
C GLN A 218 13.52 17.77 6.09
N ALA A 219 14.03 16.55 6.28
CA ALA A 219 14.11 15.93 7.58
C ALA A 219 15.08 16.68 8.53
N ASP A 220 16.24 17.10 8.05
CA ASP A 220 17.19 17.93 8.80
C ASP A 220 16.59 19.29 9.17
N PHE A 221 15.85 19.92 8.25
CA PHE A 221 15.13 21.17 8.53
C PHE A 221 14.09 20.98 9.65
N LEU A 222 13.25 19.95 9.56
CA LEU A 222 12.23 19.66 10.57
C LEU A 222 12.85 19.35 11.94
N SER A 223 13.94 18.56 11.97
CA SER A 223 14.61 18.20 13.23
C SER A 223 15.35 19.37 13.88
N SER A 224 15.78 20.35 13.10
CA SER A 224 16.43 21.57 13.61
C SER A 224 15.45 22.65 14.05
N THR A 225 14.17 22.52 13.66
CA THR A 225 13.12 23.50 14.01
C THR A 225 12.64 23.27 15.43
N LYS A 226 12.84 24.24 16.31
CA LYS A 226 12.32 24.19 17.68
C LYS A 226 10.80 24.42 17.65
N ALA A 227 10.03 23.44 18.10
CA ALA A 227 8.61 23.61 18.37
C ALA A 227 8.40 23.96 19.85
N SER A 228 7.56 24.93 20.14
CA SER A 228 7.13 25.20 21.52
C SER A 228 6.09 24.13 21.95
N THR A 229 5.91 23.96 23.25
CA THR A 229 4.85 23.09 23.80
C THR A 229 3.48 23.45 23.22
N SER A 230 3.21 24.74 23.05
CA SER A 230 1.97 25.22 22.43
C SER A 230 1.82 24.81 20.97
N ASP A 231 2.91 24.77 20.18
CA ASP A 231 2.85 24.32 18.78
C ASP A 231 2.54 22.83 18.70
N VAL A 232 3.14 22.03 19.61
CA VAL A 232 2.87 20.59 19.72
C VAL A 232 1.42 20.34 20.15
N GLU A 233 0.91 21.05 21.15
CA GLU A 233 -0.48 20.95 21.60
C GLU A 233 -1.47 21.29 20.47
N HIS A 234 -1.22 22.35 19.71
CA HIS A 234 -2.03 22.73 18.56
C HIS A 234 -1.99 21.67 17.45
N TYR A 235 -0.80 21.13 17.16
CA TYR A 235 -0.63 20.07 16.16
C TYR A 235 -1.41 18.82 16.56
N VAL A 236 -1.26 18.36 17.81
CA VAL A 236 -1.98 17.19 18.34
C VAL A 236 -3.49 17.42 18.33
N ALA A 237 -3.95 18.59 18.77
CA ALA A 237 -5.38 18.93 18.75
C ALA A 237 -5.96 18.89 17.32
N ASN A 238 -5.23 19.43 16.34
CA ASN A 238 -5.66 19.40 14.93
C ASN A 238 -5.65 18.00 14.33
N LEU A 239 -4.70 17.14 14.75
CA LEU A 239 -4.57 15.77 14.21
C LEU A 239 -5.66 14.84 14.74
N PHE A 240 -6.00 14.92 16.02
CA PHE A 240 -6.87 13.96 16.69
C PHE A 240 -8.30 14.45 16.95
N GLN A 241 -8.60 15.72 16.76
CA GLN A 241 -9.93 16.29 16.98
C GLN A 241 -10.48 17.14 15.81
N PRO A 242 -10.28 16.77 14.54
CA PRO A 242 -10.82 17.56 13.44
C PRO A 242 -12.37 17.64 13.42
N SER A 243 -13.06 16.71 14.08
CA SER A 243 -14.53 16.64 14.14
C SER A 243 -15.16 17.45 15.28
N LEU A 244 -14.37 17.99 16.20
CA LEU A 244 -14.85 18.79 17.33
C LEU A 244 -14.76 20.30 17.09
N ILE A 245 -14.17 20.73 15.99
CA ILE A 245 -14.11 22.13 15.60
C ILE A 245 -15.37 22.40 14.75
N PRO A 246 -16.37 23.15 15.25
CA PRO A 246 -17.51 23.57 14.41
C PRO A 246 -16.99 24.42 13.26
N GLU A 247 -17.50 24.17 12.03
CA GLU A 247 -17.11 24.90 10.79
C GLU A 247 -17.27 26.45 10.85
N ARG A 248 -17.67 27.00 11.99
CA ARG A 248 -17.99 28.44 12.19
C ARG A 248 -17.36 29.06 13.45
N THR A 249 -16.25 28.61 13.92
CA THR A 249 -15.54 29.36 14.99
C THR A 249 -14.67 30.44 14.34
N LYS A 250 -15.08 31.69 14.49
CA LYS A 250 -14.24 32.84 14.14
C LYS A 250 -12.97 32.78 14.98
N ALA A 251 -11.87 33.22 14.42
CA ALA A 251 -10.48 33.17 14.96
C ALA A 251 -10.24 33.81 16.36
N THR A 252 -11.29 34.01 17.16
CA THR A 252 -11.26 34.62 18.48
C THR A 252 -11.64 33.72 19.64
N ASP A 253 -12.12 32.48 19.35
CA ASP A 253 -12.52 31.58 20.44
C ASP A 253 -11.35 30.70 20.87
N LYS A 254 -11.03 30.77 22.15
CA LYS A 254 -10.00 29.95 22.81
C LYS A 254 -10.38 28.48 22.66
N LEU A 255 -9.44 27.65 22.20
CA LEU A 255 -9.57 26.20 22.19
C LEU A 255 -10.01 25.68 23.56
N PRO A 256 -10.94 24.74 23.65
CA PRO A 256 -11.28 24.11 24.92
C PRO A 256 -10.03 23.43 25.51
N PRO A 257 -9.86 23.45 26.84
CA PRO A 257 -8.74 22.80 27.47
C PRO A 257 -8.72 21.30 27.13
N LEU A 258 -7.51 20.79 26.80
CA LEU A 258 -7.28 19.35 26.61
C LEU A 258 -7.85 18.57 27.78
N ARG A 259 -8.58 17.50 27.49
CA ARG A 259 -9.07 16.59 28.55
C ARG A 259 -7.87 16.05 29.32
N ASP A 260 -8.04 15.93 30.65
CA ASP A 260 -6.97 15.49 31.57
C ASP A 260 -6.37 14.12 31.23
N GLU A 261 -7.10 13.30 30.48
CA GLU A 261 -6.66 12.00 29.94
C GLU A 261 -5.47 12.11 28.94
N LEU A 262 -5.34 13.22 28.23
CA LEU A 262 -4.22 13.44 27.31
C LEU A 262 -2.98 14.06 27.99
N LYS A 263 -3.12 14.61 29.20
CA LYS A 263 -2.01 15.18 29.96
C LYS A 263 -1.11 14.14 30.62
N ASN A 264 -1.61 12.88 30.76
CA ASN A 264 -0.91 11.79 31.42
C ASN A 264 -0.18 10.84 30.46
N THR A 265 -0.16 11.13 29.15
CA THR A 265 0.48 10.30 28.10
C THR A 265 1.61 10.99 27.36
N ALA A 266 2.06 12.16 27.84
CA ALA A 266 3.22 12.89 27.30
C ALA A 266 4.46 12.67 28.19
#